data_a0db2d9cfd6852ea8249c7f043ad3051
#
_entry.id   a0db2d9cfd6852ea8249c7f043ad3051
#
_cell.length_a   1.000
_cell.length_b   1.000
_cell.length_c   1.000
_cell.angle_alpha   90.00
_cell.angle_beta   90.00
_cell.angle_gamma   90.00
#
_symmetry.space_group_name_H-M   'P 1'
#
loop_
_entity.id
_entity.type
_entity.pdbx_description
1 polymer ?
#
loop_
_entity_poly.entity_id
_entity_poly.type
_entity_poly.pdbx_seq_one_letter_code
_entity_poly.pdbx_strand_id
1 'polypeptide(L)'
;MPTPDPLQATISFPLTVDADLGRTAQTLLRRECGSDIRAIRPEIIPDRHQARLWVTLAAAAYGVALRAIILGLPAAEFGAVRTTGFDSLAASAEKLAA
;
A
#
# COMPACT_ATOMS: atom_id res chain seq x y z
N MET A 1 -12.61 4.12 25.78
CA MET A 1 -11.77 3.62 24.70
C MET A 1 -10.86 4.69 24.17
N PRO A 2 -9.57 4.44 24.14
CA PRO A 2 -8.69 5.48 23.60
C PRO A 2 -8.93 5.66 22.11
N THR A 3 -8.88 6.91 21.68
CA THR A 3 -8.97 7.24 20.26
C THR A 3 -7.71 6.71 19.57
N PRO A 4 -7.83 6.04 18.42
CA PRO A 4 -6.64 5.59 17.72
C PRO A 4 -5.75 6.77 17.37
N ASP A 5 -4.47 6.62 17.62
CA ASP A 5 -3.48 7.60 17.22
C ASP A 5 -3.46 7.64 15.68
N PRO A 6 -3.56 8.82 15.05
CA PRO A 6 -3.44 8.90 13.59
C PRO A 6 -2.16 8.26 13.06
N LEU A 7 -1.08 8.26 13.84
CA LEU A 7 0.17 7.62 13.43
C LEU A 7 0.08 6.09 13.43
N GLN A 8 -0.91 5.53 14.12
CA GLN A 8 -1.15 4.09 14.16
C GLN A 8 -2.18 3.65 13.13
N ALA A 9 -2.80 4.59 12.44
CA ALA A 9 -3.72 4.26 11.37
C ALA A 9 -2.98 3.48 10.28
N THR A 10 -3.69 2.60 9.60
CA THR A 10 -3.14 1.91 8.44
C THR A 10 -3.69 2.53 7.18
N ILE A 11 -2.89 2.51 6.15
CA ILE A 11 -3.30 2.94 4.82
C ILE A 11 -3.06 1.82 3.83
N SER A 12 -3.75 1.89 2.72
CA SER A 12 -3.62 0.93 1.66
C SER A 12 -3.53 1.67 0.33
N PHE A 13 -2.66 1.19 -0.55
CA PHE A 13 -2.53 1.78 -1.89
C PHE A 13 -2.10 0.71 -2.88
N PRO A 14 -2.51 0.84 -4.15
CA PRO A 14 -2.01 -0.06 -5.18
C PRO A 14 -0.69 0.45 -5.72
N LEU A 15 0.24 -0.46 -5.91
CA LEU A 15 1.53 -0.20 -6.52
C LEU A 15 1.63 -1.07 -7.77
N THR A 16 1.78 -0.45 -8.92
CA THR A 16 1.88 -1.18 -10.19
C THR A 16 3.32 -1.17 -10.68
N VAL A 17 3.84 -2.36 -10.94
CA VAL A 17 5.21 -2.56 -11.43
C VAL A 17 5.17 -3.57 -12.58
N ASP A 18 6.27 -3.68 -13.32
CA ASP A 18 6.41 -4.78 -14.27
C ASP A 18 6.26 -6.10 -13.55
N ALA A 19 5.66 -7.08 -14.21
CA ALA A 19 5.40 -8.38 -13.60
C ALA A 19 6.68 -9.01 -13.04
N ASP A 20 7.79 -8.82 -13.73
CA ASP A 20 9.09 -9.36 -13.31
C ASP A 20 9.62 -8.70 -12.04
N LEU A 21 9.11 -7.53 -11.69
CA LEU A 21 9.58 -6.76 -10.55
C LEU A 21 8.66 -6.87 -9.33
N GLY A 22 7.60 -7.64 -9.42
CA GLY A 22 6.66 -7.78 -8.31
C GLY A 22 7.31 -8.28 -7.03
N ARG A 23 8.12 -9.33 -7.14
CA ARG A 23 8.83 -9.89 -5.98
C ARG A 23 9.88 -8.91 -5.45
N THR A 24 10.59 -8.25 -6.36
CA THR A 24 11.59 -7.25 -5.96
C THR A 24 10.94 -6.12 -5.17
N ALA A 25 9.78 -5.65 -5.62
CA ALA A 25 9.05 -4.60 -4.92
C ALA A 25 8.63 -5.06 -3.52
N GLN A 26 8.14 -6.29 -3.39
CA GLN A 26 7.77 -6.83 -2.08
C GLN A 26 8.97 -6.90 -1.14
N THR A 27 10.08 -7.42 -1.65
CA THR A 27 11.32 -7.53 -0.85
C THR A 27 11.79 -6.15 -0.40
N LEU A 28 11.75 -5.18 -1.30
CA LEU A 28 12.19 -3.82 -1.01
C LEU A 28 11.32 -3.19 0.08
N LEU A 29 10.02 -3.31 -0.05
CA LEU A 29 9.09 -2.77 0.95
C LEU A 29 9.28 -3.43 2.31
N ARG A 30 9.42 -4.74 2.36
CA ARG A 30 9.62 -5.45 3.62
C ARG A 30 10.95 -5.10 4.27
N ARG A 31 11.98 -4.89 3.47
CA ARG A 31 13.29 -4.51 3.98
C ARG A 31 13.26 -3.10 4.58
N GLU A 32 12.62 -2.16 3.89
CA GLU A 32 12.65 -0.75 4.32
C GLU A 32 11.59 -0.43 5.38
N CYS A 33 10.44 -1.06 5.31
CA CYS A 33 9.35 -0.78 6.24
C CYS A 33 9.22 -1.82 7.36
N GLY A 34 9.76 -3.01 7.16
CA GLY A 34 9.77 -4.05 8.19
C GLY A 34 8.39 -4.38 8.73
N SER A 35 8.25 -4.33 10.03
CA SER A 35 7.00 -4.68 10.72
C SER A 35 5.87 -3.70 10.46
N ASP A 36 6.16 -2.54 9.88
CA ASP A 36 5.10 -1.58 9.52
C ASP A 36 4.27 -2.05 8.32
N ILE A 37 4.77 -3.01 7.55
CA ILE A 37 3.98 -3.65 6.50
C ILE A 37 2.98 -4.59 7.16
N ARG A 38 1.70 -4.37 6.90
CA ARG A 38 0.62 -5.22 7.41
C ARG A 38 0.25 -6.32 6.44
N ALA A 39 0.21 -6.00 5.16
CA ALA A 39 -0.11 -6.98 4.13
C ALA A 39 0.36 -6.49 2.77
N ILE A 40 0.71 -7.41 1.90
CA ILE A 40 0.95 -7.14 0.49
C ILE A 40 0.21 -8.22 -0.29
N ARG A 41 -0.75 -7.81 -1.11
CA ARG A 41 -1.53 -8.73 -1.93
C ARG A 41 -1.17 -8.55 -3.40
N PRO A 42 -0.43 -9.47 -3.99
CA PRO A 42 -0.09 -9.36 -5.42
C PRO A 42 -1.26 -9.75 -6.30
N GLU A 43 -1.39 -9.05 -7.41
CA GLU A 43 -2.39 -9.32 -8.43
C GLU A 43 -1.72 -9.17 -9.79
N ILE A 44 -1.86 -10.18 -10.65
CA ILE A 44 -1.29 -10.15 -11.98
C ILE A 44 -2.25 -9.45 -12.93
N ILE A 45 -1.71 -8.55 -13.77
CA ILE A 45 -2.47 -7.91 -14.84
C ILE A 45 -1.96 -8.50 -16.15
N PRO A 46 -2.62 -9.57 -16.66
CA PRO A 46 -2.04 -10.37 -17.75
C PRO A 46 -1.85 -9.60 -19.05
N ASP A 47 -2.76 -8.70 -19.38
CA ASP A 47 -2.73 -7.99 -20.66
C ASP A 47 -1.61 -6.98 -20.79
N ARG A 48 -0.96 -6.62 -19.67
CA ARG A 48 0.03 -5.54 -19.64
C ARG A 48 1.39 -5.98 -19.14
N HIS A 49 1.56 -7.25 -18.84
CA HIS A 49 2.77 -7.77 -18.20
C HIS A 49 3.12 -6.98 -16.93
N GLN A 50 2.11 -6.64 -16.16
CA GLN A 50 2.26 -5.87 -14.94
C GLN A 50 1.73 -6.64 -13.76
N ALA A 51 2.24 -6.31 -12.58
CA ALA A 51 1.72 -6.78 -11.31
C ALA A 51 1.26 -5.58 -10.52
N ARG A 52 0.11 -5.70 -9.89
CA ARG A 52 -0.38 -4.72 -8.95
C ARG A 52 -0.24 -5.30 -7.55
N LEU A 53 0.43 -4.54 -6.69
CA LEU A 53 0.59 -4.93 -5.31
C LEU A 53 -0.31 -4.04 -4.45
N TRP A 54 -1.26 -4.65 -3.77
CA TRP A 54 -2.09 -3.94 -2.80
C TRP A 54 -1.33 -3.92 -1.48
N VAL A 55 -0.73 -2.79 -1.17
CA VAL A 55 0.13 -2.63 0.00
C VAL A 55 -0.65 -1.98 1.12
N THR A 56 -0.66 -2.64 2.28
CA THR A 56 -1.25 -2.10 3.50
C THR A 56 -0.15 -1.94 4.53
N LEU A 57 0.01 -0.75 5.05
CA LEU A 57 1.08 -0.46 6.00
C LEU A 57 0.65 0.62 6.98
N ALA A 58 1.44 0.79 8.04
CA ALA A 58 1.22 1.86 8.98
C ALA A 58 1.39 3.20 8.29
N ALA A 59 0.47 4.13 8.52
CA ALA A 59 0.49 5.43 7.86
C ALA A 59 1.82 6.16 8.03
N ALA A 60 2.45 6.02 9.19
CA ALA A 60 3.73 6.65 9.47
C ALA A 60 4.87 6.13 8.57
N ALA A 61 4.71 4.94 8.00
CA ALA A 61 5.73 4.34 7.13
C ALA A 61 5.53 4.67 5.64
N TYR A 62 4.47 5.37 5.30
CA TYR A 62 4.14 5.64 3.90
C TYR A 62 5.26 6.38 3.17
N GLY A 63 5.82 7.42 3.81
CA GLY A 63 6.92 8.17 3.22
C GLY A 63 8.15 7.32 2.95
N VAL A 64 8.46 6.41 3.87
CA VAL A 64 9.58 5.48 3.70
C VAL A 64 9.32 4.55 2.52
N ALA A 65 8.10 4.03 2.42
CA ALA A 65 7.70 3.14 1.32
C ALA A 65 7.80 3.86 -0.03
N LEU A 66 7.26 5.07 -0.12
CA LEU A 66 7.34 5.87 -1.35
C LEU A 66 8.79 6.07 -1.77
N ARG A 67 9.62 6.50 -0.84
CA ARG A 67 11.03 6.77 -1.14
C ARG A 67 11.74 5.52 -1.61
N ALA A 68 11.53 4.39 -0.93
CA ALA A 68 12.17 3.13 -1.29
C ALA A 68 11.82 2.74 -2.73
N ILE A 69 10.53 2.83 -3.07
CA ILE A 69 10.08 2.45 -4.41
C ILE A 69 10.56 3.44 -5.47
N ILE A 70 10.47 4.72 -5.20
CA ILE A 70 10.93 5.74 -6.15
C ILE A 70 12.42 5.56 -6.47
N LEU A 71 13.23 5.26 -5.47
CA LEU A 71 14.66 5.09 -5.66
C LEU A 71 15.02 3.74 -6.28
N GLY A 72 14.29 2.68 -5.91
CA GLY A 72 14.59 1.33 -6.38
C GLY A 72 13.87 0.93 -7.65
N LEU A 73 12.67 1.44 -7.87
CA LEU A 73 11.81 1.07 -8.98
C LEU A 73 11.16 2.32 -9.57
N PRO A 74 11.94 3.17 -10.24
CA PRO A 74 11.44 4.48 -10.66
C PRO A 74 10.28 4.46 -11.66
N ALA A 75 10.08 3.35 -12.36
CA ALA A 75 8.96 3.22 -13.29
C ALA A 75 7.68 2.73 -12.61
N ALA A 76 7.70 2.45 -11.32
CA ALA A 76 6.51 2.00 -10.60
C ALA A 76 5.48 3.11 -10.53
N GLU A 77 4.20 2.73 -10.57
CA GLU A 77 3.08 3.66 -10.49
C GLU A 77 2.35 3.47 -9.17
N PHE A 78 2.08 4.59 -8.50
CA PHE A 78 1.33 4.58 -7.25
C PHE A 78 -0.11 4.98 -7.52
N GLY A 79 -1.05 4.19 -7.01
CA GLY A 79 -2.45 4.55 -7.05
C GLY A 79 -2.88 5.31 -5.80
N ALA A 80 -4.18 5.59 -5.73
CA ALA A 80 -4.75 6.38 -4.65
C ALA A 80 -4.60 5.69 -3.30
N VAL A 81 -4.22 6.47 -2.30
CA VAL A 81 -4.10 6.00 -0.93
C VAL A 81 -5.48 5.97 -0.28
N ARG A 82 -5.77 4.90 0.43
CA ARG A 82 -7.00 4.78 1.22
C ARG A 82 -6.61 4.52 2.66
N THR A 83 -7.32 5.17 3.57
CA THR A 83 -7.16 4.90 4.98
C THR A 83 -7.98 3.66 5.33
N THR A 84 -7.34 2.75 6.06
CA THR A 84 -7.99 1.52 6.53
C THR A 84 -7.95 1.51 8.04
N GLY A 85 -8.45 0.48 8.65
CA GLY A 85 -8.47 0.39 10.10
C GLY A 85 -9.61 1.18 10.70
N PHE A 86 -9.32 2.30 11.37
CA PHE A 86 -10.37 3.05 12.03
C PHE A 86 -11.39 3.66 11.07
N ASP A 87 -11.05 3.69 9.80
CA ASP A 87 -11.89 4.29 8.77
C ASP A 87 -12.89 3.31 8.16
N SER A 88 -12.93 2.08 8.61
CA SER A 88 -13.84 1.10 8.03
C SER A 88 -15.29 1.52 8.14
N LEU A 89 -15.68 2.16 9.25
CA LEU A 89 -17.04 2.65 9.44
C LEU A 89 -17.34 3.82 8.52
N ALA A 90 -16.39 4.73 8.36
CA ALA A 90 -16.55 5.87 7.47
C ALA A 90 -16.69 5.41 6.02
N ALA A 91 -15.89 4.44 5.61
CA ALA A 91 -15.98 3.88 4.27
C ALA A 91 -17.33 3.22 4.03
N SER A 92 -17.88 2.52 5.03
CA SER A 92 -19.20 1.93 4.93
C SER A 92 -20.29 2.99 4.82
N ALA A 93 -20.15 4.08 5.59
CA ALA A 93 -21.10 5.19 5.52
C ALA A 93 -21.07 5.86 4.14
N GLU A 94 -19.91 6.03 3.57
CA GLU A 94 -19.78 6.60 2.22
C GLU A 94 -20.48 5.73 1.19
N LYS A 95 -20.34 4.42 1.28
CA LYS A 95 -21.01 3.51 0.37
C LYS A 95 -22.52 3.59 0.51
N LEU A 96 -23.01 3.78 1.71
CA LEU A 96 -24.44 3.91 1.94
C LEU A 96 -24.96 5.26 1.46
N ALA A 97 -24.13 6.28 1.52
CA ALA A 97 -24.52 7.61 1.07
C ALA A 97 -24.47 7.75 -0.45
N ALA A 98 -23.70 6.91 -1.09
CA ALA A 98 -23.61 6.92 -2.55
C ALA A 98 -24.72 6.09 -3.16
#